data_d4fa0955f76a27fa70f04d3ad4026962
#
_entry.id   d4fa0955f76a27fa70f04d3ad4026962
#
_cell.length_a   1.000
_cell.length_b   1.000
_cell.length_c   1.000
_cell.angle_alpha   90.00
_cell.angle_beta   90.00
_cell.angle_gamma   90.00
#
_symmetry.space_group_name_H-M   'P 1'
#
loop_
_entity.id
_entity.type
_entity.pdbx_description
1 polymer ?
#
loop_
_entity_poly.entity_id
_entity_poly.type
_entity_poly.pdbx_seq_one_letter_code
_entity_poly.pdbx_strand_id
1 'polypeptide(L)'
;MDIETIVLPLHILSIIFTAYQIAHAEHLGLLWARGKVEKIELKLVTKYHNRTWFGFALIITTGLILFYPMREFLLSRPQFYVKMGFVAAIFINSFVVGTLLKIPTEQSFASLSLKKKTPLMISGAISTVSWLGA
;
A
#
# COMPACT_ATOMS: atom_id res chain seq x y z
N MET A 1 5.03 -20.16 25.70
CA MET A 1 4.37 -19.67 24.48
C MET A 1 5.41 -18.99 23.61
N ASP A 2 5.58 -19.49 22.39
CA ASP A 2 6.61 -18.93 21.50
C ASP A 2 6.20 -17.57 20.99
N ILE A 3 7.20 -16.69 20.79
CA ILE A 3 6.97 -15.37 20.23
C ILE A 3 6.26 -15.48 18.88
N GLU A 4 6.62 -16.47 18.07
CA GLU A 4 6.01 -16.71 16.77
C GLU A 4 4.49 -16.95 16.86
N THR A 5 4.03 -17.65 17.89
CA THR A 5 2.61 -17.93 18.11
C THR A 5 1.80 -16.66 18.35
N ILE A 6 2.43 -15.64 18.94
CA ILE A 6 1.80 -14.33 19.22
C ILE A 6 1.96 -13.39 18.03
N VAL A 7 3.17 -13.35 17.44
CA VAL A 7 3.52 -12.37 16.40
C VAL A 7 2.87 -12.72 15.06
N LEU A 8 2.72 -14.01 14.71
CA LEU A 8 2.12 -14.41 13.44
C LEU A 8 0.69 -13.89 13.27
N PRO A 9 -0.23 -14.06 14.24
CA PRO A 9 -1.56 -13.46 14.14
C PRO A 9 -1.52 -11.93 14.04
N LEU A 10 -0.62 -11.27 14.78
CA LEU A 10 -0.46 -9.82 14.72
C LEU A 10 0.04 -9.37 13.35
N HIS A 11 0.94 -10.12 12.73
CA HIS A 11 1.44 -9.86 11.39
C HIS A 11 0.30 -9.96 10.37
N ILE A 12 -0.50 -11.01 10.43
CA ILE A 12 -1.65 -11.22 9.55
C ILE A 12 -2.68 -10.10 9.72
N LEU A 13 -3.00 -9.72 10.96
CA LEU A 13 -3.93 -8.62 11.24
C LEU A 13 -3.39 -7.29 10.71
N SER A 14 -2.08 -7.06 10.81
CA SER A 14 -1.44 -5.85 10.26
C SER A 14 -1.57 -5.80 8.74
N ILE A 15 -1.40 -6.93 8.05
CA ILE A 15 -1.58 -7.02 6.60
C ILE A 15 -3.03 -6.73 6.22
N ILE A 16 -4.00 -7.32 6.91
CA ILE A 16 -5.43 -7.11 6.67
C ILE A 16 -5.79 -5.63 6.88
N PHE A 17 -5.34 -5.04 7.98
CA PHE A 17 -5.58 -3.63 8.30
C PHE A 17 -5.03 -2.72 7.20
N THR A 18 -3.80 -2.95 6.77
CA THR A 18 -3.13 -2.12 5.76
C THR A 18 -3.80 -2.28 4.40
N ALA A 19 -4.14 -3.50 4.01
CA ALA A 19 -4.86 -3.78 2.76
C ALA A 19 -6.23 -3.09 2.75
N TYR A 20 -6.93 -3.08 3.87
CA TYR A 20 -8.21 -2.39 4.02
C TYR A 20 -8.06 -0.88 3.78
N GLN A 21 -7.04 -0.25 4.38
CA GLN A 21 -6.79 1.19 4.19
C GLN A 21 -6.46 1.51 2.74
N ILE A 22 -5.63 0.70 2.10
CA ILE A 22 -5.26 0.89 0.70
C ILE A 22 -6.46 0.68 -0.22
N ALA A 23 -7.28 -0.33 0.02
CA ALA A 23 -8.48 -0.59 -0.78
C ALA A 23 -9.46 0.59 -0.73
N HIS A 24 -9.66 1.20 0.44
CA HIS A 24 -10.49 2.39 0.57
C HIS A 24 -9.90 3.59 -0.15
N ALA A 25 -8.60 3.81 -0.03
CA ALA A 25 -7.92 4.89 -0.73
C ALA A 25 -8.01 4.73 -2.26
N GLU A 26 -7.82 3.51 -2.74
CA GLU A 26 -7.96 3.22 -4.18
C GLU A 26 -9.39 3.38 -4.67
N HIS A 27 -10.38 3.01 -3.86
CA HIS A 27 -11.79 3.22 -4.20
C HIS A 27 -12.10 4.70 -4.36
N LEU A 28 -11.61 5.56 -3.46
CA LEU A 28 -11.74 7.01 -3.58
C LEU A 28 -11.08 7.52 -4.87
N GLY A 29 -9.89 7.00 -5.17
CA GLY A 29 -9.18 7.35 -6.41
C GLY A 29 -9.97 6.97 -7.65
N LEU A 30 -10.62 5.81 -7.64
CA LEU A 30 -11.48 5.38 -8.75
C LEU A 30 -12.72 6.26 -8.92
N LEU A 31 -13.37 6.64 -7.81
CA LEU A 31 -14.51 7.55 -7.85
C LEU A 31 -14.12 8.89 -8.45
N TRP A 32 -12.96 9.41 -8.06
CA TRP A 32 -12.40 10.63 -8.61
C TRP A 32 -12.09 10.50 -10.11
N ALA A 33 -11.45 9.39 -10.51
CA ALA A 33 -11.09 9.15 -11.91
C ALA A 33 -12.33 8.96 -12.81
N ARG A 34 -13.42 8.41 -12.25
CA ARG A 34 -14.68 8.23 -12.98
C ARG A 34 -15.55 9.50 -13.01
N GLY A 35 -15.11 10.58 -12.40
CA GLY A 35 -15.85 11.83 -12.33
C GLY A 35 -17.03 11.84 -11.36
N LYS A 36 -17.20 10.80 -10.54
CA LYS A 36 -18.26 10.74 -9.53
C LYS A 36 -17.99 11.69 -8.37
N VAL A 37 -16.72 12.02 -8.14
CA VAL A 37 -16.26 13.00 -7.16
C VAL A 37 -15.29 13.93 -7.88
N GLU A 38 -15.52 15.23 -7.85
CA GLU A 38 -14.64 16.20 -8.51
C GLU A 38 -13.27 16.28 -7.84
N LYS A 39 -13.27 16.40 -6.52
CA LYS A 39 -12.05 16.50 -5.71
C LYS A 39 -12.18 15.60 -4.50
N ILE A 40 -11.05 15.05 -4.06
CA ILE A 40 -10.99 14.25 -2.83
C ILE A 40 -10.60 15.18 -1.67
N GLU A 41 -11.29 15.04 -0.55
CA GLU A 41 -10.98 15.83 0.65
C GLU A 41 -9.58 15.49 1.16
N LEU A 42 -8.72 16.52 1.31
CA LEU A 42 -7.33 16.35 1.77
C LEU A 42 -7.25 15.61 3.10
N LYS A 43 -8.13 15.96 4.04
CA LYS A 43 -8.18 15.32 5.36
C LYS A 43 -8.41 13.83 5.27
N LEU A 44 -9.28 13.40 4.37
CA LEU A 44 -9.62 11.99 4.17
C LEU A 44 -8.46 11.22 3.54
N VAL A 45 -7.83 11.78 2.50
CA VAL A 45 -6.68 11.18 1.82
C VAL A 45 -5.50 11.06 2.77
N THR A 46 -5.21 12.11 3.52
CA THR A 46 -4.13 12.13 4.52
C THR A 46 -4.37 11.07 5.60
N LYS A 47 -5.62 10.93 6.06
CA LYS A 47 -6.00 9.92 7.04
C LYS A 47 -5.67 8.50 6.57
N TYR A 48 -6.07 8.13 5.34
CA TYR A 48 -5.79 6.80 4.80
C TYR A 48 -4.30 6.60 4.55
N HIS A 49 -3.61 7.61 4.06
CA HIS A 49 -2.17 7.55 3.81
C HIS A 49 -1.39 7.33 5.12
N ASN A 50 -1.71 8.08 6.17
CA ASN A 50 -1.06 7.93 7.47
C ASN A 50 -1.35 6.56 8.09
N ARG A 51 -2.57 6.06 7.97
CA ARG A 51 -2.93 4.71 8.45
C ARG A 51 -2.20 3.63 7.68
N THR A 52 -2.00 3.82 6.38
CA THR A 52 -1.23 2.89 5.55
C THR A 52 0.22 2.82 6.01
N TRP A 53 0.84 3.95 6.28
CA TRP A 53 2.22 3.99 6.81
C TRP A 53 2.32 3.36 8.19
N PHE A 54 1.35 3.59 9.05
CA PHE A 54 1.28 2.93 10.35
C PHE A 54 1.19 1.41 10.17
N GLY A 55 0.35 0.95 9.25
CA GLY A 55 0.22 -0.47 8.92
C GLY A 55 1.52 -1.07 8.39
N PHE A 56 2.25 -0.34 7.53
CA PHE A 56 3.56 -0.77 7.05
C PHE A 56 4.57 -0.91 8.19
N ALA A 57 4.59 0.03 9.13
CA ALA A 57 5.47 -0.07 10.29
C ALA A 57 5.19 -1.34 11.09
N LEU A 58 3.92 -1.68 11.29
CA LEU A 58 3.53 -2.91 11.97
C LEU A 58 3.94 -4.16 11.17
N ILE A 59 3.70 -4.16 9.86
CA ILE A 59 4.05 -5.29 8.97
C ILE A 59 5.55 -5.53 9.00
N ILE A 60 6.34 -4.47 8.87
CA ILE A 60 7.80 -4.56 8.86
C ILE A 60 8.31 -5.07 10.20
N THR A 61 7.83 -4.50 11.29
CA THR A 61 8.25 -4.89 12.64
C THR A 61 7.93 -6.35 12.94
N THR A 62 6.67 -6.77 12.71
CA THR A 62 6.26 -8.16 12.94
C THR A 62 6.93 -9.11 11.96
N GLY A 63 7.12 -8.68 10.71
CA GLY A 63 7.80 -9.46 9.69
C GLY A 63 9.26 -9.72 10.04
N LEU A 64 9.98 -8.72 10.56
CA LEU A 64 11.36 -8.89 10.99
C LEU A 64 11.47 -9.85 12.18
N ILE A 65 10.56 -9.77 13.13
CA ILE A 65 10.52 -10.68 14.28
C ILE A 65 10.30 -12.12 13.81
N LEU A 66 9.41 -12.34 12.83
CA LEU A 66 9.16 -13.66 12.27
C LEU A 66 10.29 -14.15 11.38
N PHE A 67 10.93 -13.24 10.66
CA PHE A 67 12.02 -13.57 9.73
C PHE A 67 13.24 -14.14 10.45
N TYR A 68 13.61 -13.57 11.57
CA TYR A 68 14.86 -13.90 12.24
C TYR A 68 15.01 -15.41 12.55
N PRO A 69 14.04 -16.08 13.22
CA PRO A 69 14.16 -17.52 13.47
C PRO A 69 14.03 -18.39 12.22
N MET A 70 13.33 -17.90 11.19
CA MET A 70 13.08 -18.64 9.94
C MET A 70 13.98 -18.22 8.80
N ARG A 71 14.99 -17.40 9.04
CA ARG A 71 15.80 -16.78 7.99
C ARG A 71 16.46 -17.78 7.03
N GLU A 72 16.99 -18.87 7.54
CA GLU A 72 17.64 -19.88 6.71
C GLU A 72 16.64 -20.56 5.77
N PHE A 73 15.47 -20.91 6.28
CA PHE A 73 14.41 -21.53 5.50
C PHE A 73 13.89 -20.56 4.44
N LEU A 74 13.59 -19.31 4.82
CA LEU A 74 13.03 -18.30 3.91
C LEU A 74 14.02 -17.93 2.82
N LEU A 75 15.30 -17.75 3.16
CA LEU A 75 16.33 -17.38 2.18
C LEU A 75 16.60 -18.48 1.18
N SER A 76 16.25 -19.73 1.47
CA SER A 76 16.39 -20.86 0.54
C SER A 76 15.21 -21.01 -0.42
N ARG A 77 14.14 -20.22 -0.25
CA ARG A 77 12.90 -20.33 -1.05
C ARG A 77 12.80 -19.20 -2.09
N PRO A 78 12.66 -19.55 -3.38
CA PRO A 78 12.49 -18.54 -4.43
C PRO A 78 11.23 -17.69 -4.22
N GLN A 79 10.16 -18.28 -3.69
CA GLN A 79 8.90 -17.59 -3.41
C GLN A 79 9.08 -16.41 -2.44
N PHE A 80 10.01 -16.53 -1.49
CA PHE A 80 10.31 -15.46 -0.56
C PHE A 80 10.83 -14.22 -1.27
N TYR A 81 11.75 -14.40 -2.23
CA TYR A 81 12.33 -13.29 -2.99
C TYR A 81 11.30 -12.61 -3.88
N VAL A 82 10.40 -13.39 -4.50
CA VAL A 82 9.31 -12.85 -5.31
C VAL A 82 8.40 -12.01 -4.43
N LYS A 83 8.02 -12.52 -3.26
CA LYS A 83 7.17 -11.81 -2.31
C LYS A 83 7.85 -10.52 -1.82
N MET A 84 9.14 -10.55 -1.51
CA MET A 84 9.89 -9.37 -1.10
C MET A 84 9.97 -8.33 -2.22
N GLY A 85 10.04 -8.77 -3.48
CA GLY A 85 9.98 -7.87 -4.62
C GLY A 85 8.66 -7.11 -4.68
N PHE A 86 7.53 -7.79 -4.48
CA PHE A 86 6.22 -7.13 -4.43
C PHE A 86 6.10 -6.19 -3.22
N VAL A 87 6.60 -6.58 -2.06
CA VAL A 87 6.60 -5.74 -0.86
C VAL A 87 7.43 -4.48 -1.11
N ALA A 88 8.60 -4.61 -1.72
CA ALA A 88 9.43 -3.46 -2.09
C ALA A 88 8.71 -2.54 -3.07
N ALA A 89 8.01 -3.10 -4.06
CA ALA A 89 7.23 -2.33 -5.02
C ALA A 89 6.11 -1.54 -4.32
N ILE A 90 5.40 -2.16 -3.39
CA ILE A 90 4.35 -1.50 -2.60
C ILE A 90 4.95 -0.33 -1.80
N PHE A 91 6.08 -0.56 -1.16
CA PHE A 91 6.74 0.43 -0.31
C PHE A 91 7.19 1.64 -1.13
N ILE A 92 7.87 1.40 -2.26
CA ILE A 92 8.32 2.46 -3.17
C ILE A 92 7.12 3.21 -3.73
N ASN A 93 6.08 2.50 -4.15
CA ASN A 93 4.87 3.11 -4.69
C ASN A 93 4.17 4.00 -3.66
N SER A 94 4.23 3.64 -2.38
CA SER A 94 3.64 4.45 -1.31
C SER A 94 4.34 5.81 -1.16
N PHE A 95 5.65 5.87 -1.37
CA PHE A 95 6.36 7.16 -1.44
C PHE A 95 5.90 7.98 -2.64
N VAL A 96 5.77 7.35 -3.80
CA VAL A 96 5.29 8.03 -5.02
C VAL A 96 3.88 8.56 -4.82
N VAL A 97 2.98 7.75 -4.25
CA VAL A 97 1.61 8.19 -3.94
C VAL A 97 1.63 9.41 -3.02
N GLY A 98 2.52 9.44 -2.03
CA GLY A 98 2.66 10.58 -1.14
C GLY A 98 2.94 11.90 -1.87
N THR A 99 3.69 11.85 -2.97
CA THR A 99 3.97 13.04 -3.78
C THR A 99 2.81 13.43 -4.68
N LEU A 100 1.89 12.49 -4.96
CA LEU A 100 0.76 12.70 -5.87
C LEU A 100 -0.55 13.04 -5.16
N LEU A 101 -0.58 12.98 -3.81
CA LEU A 101 -1.81 13.15 -3.02
C LEU A 101 -2.49 14.50 -3.23
N LYS A 102 -1.74 15.56 -3.48
CA LYS A 102 -2.31 16.90 -3.64
C LYS A 102 -3.13 17.04 -4.91
N ILE A 103 -2.83 16.28 -5.96
CA ILE A 103 -3.49 16.41 -7.25
C ILE A 103 -4.99 16.14 -7.14
N PRO A 104 -5.46 14.99 -6.59
CA PRO A 104 -6.90 14.74 -6.49
C PRO A 104 -7.62 15.64 -5.48
N THR A 105 -6.89 16.32 -4.59
CA THR A 105 -7.48 17.25 -3.62
C THR A 105 -7.65 18.66 -4.17
N GLU A 106 -6.89 19.02 -5.21
CA GLU A 106 -6.88 20.37 -5.78
C GLU A 106 -7.57 20.45 -7.14
N GLN A 107 -7.60 19.34 -7.90
CA GLN A 107 -8.10 19.31 -9.27
C GLN A 107 -9.01 18.10 -9.48
N SER A 108 -9.98 18.24 -10.40
CA SER A 108 -10.77 17.10 -10.88
C SER A 108 -9.95 16.27 -11.86
N PHE A 109 -10.26 14.98 -11.98
CA PHE A 109 -9.54 14.09 -12.91
C PHE A 109 -9.69 14.56 -14.36
N ALA A 110 -10.90 15.00 -14.72
CA ALA A 110 -11.18 15.47 -16.09
C ALA A 110 -10.36 16.70 -16.48
N SER A 111 -9.96 17.54 -15.51
CA SER A 111 -9.15 18.75 -15.76
C SER A 111 -7.67 18.47 -15.95
N LEU A 112 -7.21 17.24 -15.66
CA LEU A 112 -5.79 16.88 -15.73
C LEU A 112 -5.35 16.61 -17.17
N SER A 113 -4.12 17.02 -17.49
CA SER A 113 -3.46 16.63 -18.73
C SER A 113 -3.09 15.15 -18.68
N LEU A 114 -2.90 14.52 -19.84
CA LEU A 114 -2.47 13.13 -19.92
C LEU A 114 -1.16 12.90 -19.15
N LYS A 115 -0.24 13.87 -19.18
CA LYS A 115 1.03 13.83 -18.47
C LYS A 115 0.84 13.68 -16.94
N LYS A 116 -0.19 14.32 -16.39
CA LYS A 116 -0.50 14.22 -14.94
C LYS A 116 -1.33 12.98 -14.60
N LYS A 117 -2.18 12.52 -15.53
CA LYS A 117 -3.00 11.31 -15.32
C LYS A 117 -2.16 10.04 -15.30
N THR A 118 -1.15 9.94 -16.16
CA THR A 118 -0.35 8.73 -16.34
C THR A 118 0.32 8.26 -15.05
N PRO A 119 1.04 9.12 -14.26
CA PRO A 119 1.63 8.67 -13.00
C PRO A 119 0.59 8.15 -12.00
N LEU A 120 -0.57 8.79 -11.92
CA LEU A 120 -1.64 8.39 -11.00
C LEU A 120 -2.20 7.00 -11.37
N MET A 121 -2.44 6.77 -12.66
CA MET A 121 -2.96 5.48 -13.15
C MET A 121 -1.93 4.36 -12.97
N ILE A 122 -0.66 4.63 -13.26
CA ILE A 122 0.43 3.66 -13.10
C ILE A 122 0.59 3.31 -11.62
N SER A 123 0.58 4.31 -10.75
CA SER A 123 0.69 4.11 -9.30
C SER A 123 -0.43 3.22 -8.76
N GLY A 124 -1.68 3.47 -9.17
CA GLY A 124 -2.81 2.65 -8.78
C GLY A 124 -2.69 1.20 -9.28
N ALA A 125 -2.25 1.03 -10.53
CA ALA A 125 -2.05 -0.30 -11.11
C ALA A 125 -0.94 -1.06 -10.39
N ILE A 126 0.19 -0.42 -10.09
CA ILE A 126 1.30 -1.02 -9.35
C ILE A 126 0.85 -1.46 -7.97
N SER A 127 0.11 -0.60 -7.26
CA SER A 127 -0.42 -0.91 -5.93
C SER A 127 -1.30 -2.16 -5.97
N THR A 128 -2.27 -2.20 -6.89
CA THR A 128 -3.20 -3.32 -7.00
C THR A 128 -2.47 -4.62 -7.33
N VAL A 129 -1.61 -4.61 -8.34
CA VAL A 129 -0.87 -5.81 -8.77
C VAL A 129 0.07 -6.28 -7.66
N SER A 130 0.76 -5.36 -6.99
CA SER A 130 1.72 -5.70 -5.94
C SER A 130 1.02 -6.33 -4.73
N TRP A 131 -0.15 -5.83 -4.34
CA TRP A 131 -0.92 -6.40 -3.23
C TRP A 131 -1.46 -7.79 -3.57
N LEU A 132 -1.92 -8.00 -4.81
CA LEU A 132 -2.39 -9.31 -5.25
C LEU A 132 -1.25 -10.32 -5.35
N GLY A 133 -0.04 -9.88 -5.71
CA GLY A 133 1.13 -10.74 -5.83
C GLY A 133 1.85 -11.02 -4.52
N ALA A 134 1.67 -10.14 -3.55
CA ALA A 134 2.27 -10.34 -2.23
C ALA A 134 1.42 -11.26 -1.33
#